data_9c774cf539bdd19f7f661375d9658108
#
_entry.id   9c774cf539bdd19f7f661375d9658108
#
_cell.length_a   1.000
_cell.length_b   1.000
_cell.length_c   1.000
_cell.angle_alpha   90.00
_cell.angle_beta   90.00
_cell.angle_gamma   90.00
#
_symmetry.space_group_name_H-M   'P 1'
#
loop_
_entity.id
_entity.type
_entity.pdbx_description
1 polymer ?
#
loop_
_entity_poly.entity_id
_entity_poly.type
_entity_poly.pdbx_seq_one_letter_code
_entity_poly.pdbx_strand_id
1 'polypeptide(L)'
;MRARALAMSNDPIAEEAAIAQLGQGGSAVGAVLAGFFAAAGGYSGVLLSPLTILVAGIGTGGRAFDGRLRQPGLGTKRPRGFLPDEAIPAAARIAVPAAVAAAAVANAYDGAKSLGSLVKHGILRAERAGADGRAEVLGRVRSAGQVAFSEQAFTRPFLRLAGPSEGGLVTPSDFANVTDIDHAATTRHVADSDFLEAPWAEAASTEPLPAELGIGAVVCAVDVRGVFAAVAYFRPSDGLEIDDLALLAPYVAVPTQRGIPRQPPGSPLPAPAPIAVRCNADGVPVEVCAEPGARALNFGSPSRLSISRDPVSREVISHRR
;
A
#
# COMPACT_ATOMS: atom_id res chain seq x y z
N MET A 1 -27.39 -12.76 15.24
CA MET A 1 -27.27 -12.78 13.77
C MET A 1 -25.80 -13.05 13.45
N ARG A 2 -25.48 -14.09 12.70
CA ARG A 2 -24.09 -14.44 12.37
C ARG A 2 -23.58 -13.50 11.28
N ALA A 3 -22.34 -13.00 11.42
CA ALA A 3 -21.76 -12.10 10.44
C ALA A 3 -21.49 -12.84 9.12
N ARG A 4 -21.80 -12.19 7.99
CA ARG A 4 -21.49 -12.69 6.63
C ARG A 4 -20.42 -11.89 5.93
N ALA A 5 -20.03 -10.77 6.51
CA ALA A 5 -18.94 -9.91 6.06
C ALA A 5 -18.27 -9.31 7.29
N LEU A 6 -16.94 -9.13 7.22
CA LEU A 6 -16.16 -8.61 8.34
C LEU A 6 -14.91 -7.87 7.82
N ALA A 7 -14.49 -6.84 8.55
CA ALA A 7 -13.19 -6.19 8.36
C ALA A 7 -12.48 -6.02 9.70
N MET A 8 -11.15 -6.06 9.68
CA MET A 8 -10.26 -5.88 10.82
C MET A 8 -9.02 -5.11 10.43
N SER A 9 -8.49 -4.32 11.37
CA SER A 9 -7.22 -3.64 11.23
C SER A 9 -6.52 -3.49 12.60
N ASN A 10 -5.21 -3.25 12.60
CA ASN A 10 -4.48 -2.72 13.75
C ASN A 10 -4.46 -1.18 13.77
N ASP A 11 -5.02 -0.53 12.75
CA ASP A 11 -5.20 0.91 12.68
C ASP A 11 -6.67 1.26 12.90
N PRO A 12 -7.05 1.91 14.02
CA PRO A 12 -8.44 2.21 14.33
C PRO A 12 -9.15 3.08 13.29
N ILE A 13 -8.41 4.01 12.65
CA ILE A 13 -8.96 4.88 11.60
C ILE A 13 -9.35 4.05 10.38
N ALA A 14 -8.46 3.14 9.98
CA ALA A 14 -8.69 2.26 8.85
C ALA A 14 -9.80 1.23 9.14
N GLU A 15 -9.84 0.68 10.35
CA GLU A 15 -10.86 -0.29 10.76
C GLU A 15 -12.26 0.30 10.71
N GLU A 16 -12.45 1.50 11.27
CA GLU A 16 -13.74 2.20 11.26
C GLU A 16 -14.26 2.40 9.82
N ALA A 17 -13.40 2.86 8.90
CA ALA A 17 -13.78 3.10 7.52
C ALA A 17 -14.08 1.79 6.76
N ALA A 18 -13.29 0.73 7.00
CA ALA A 18 -13.50 -0.57 6.38
C ALA A 18 -14.82 -1.22 6.83
N ILE A 19 -15.13 -1.17 8.13
CA ILE A 19 -16.40 -1.66 8.69
C ILE A 19 -17.58 -0.86 8.12
N ALA A 20 -17.47 0.47 8.09
CA ALA A 20 -18.53 1.32 7.55
C ALA A 20 -18.79 1.02 6.06
N GLN A 21 -17.74 0.75 5.28
CA GLN A 21 -17.86 0.40 3.87
C GLN A 21 -18.58 -0.95 3.66
N LEU A 22 -18.26 -1.98 4.45
CA LEU A 22 -18.97 -3.27 4.41
C LEU A 22 -20.43 -3.14 4.87
N GLY A 23 -20.68 -2.35 5.91
CA GLY A 23 -22.03 -2.08 6.44
C GLY A 23 -22.96 -1.42 5.41
N GLN A 24 -22.39 -0.70 4.44
CA GLN A 24 -23.11 -0.10 3.29
C GLN A 24 -23.22 -1.05 2.09
N GLY A 25 -22.98 -2.34 2.27
CA GLY A 25 -23.02 -3.35 1.19
C GLY A 25 -21.81 -3.27 0.24
N GLY A 26 -20.68 -2.71 0.70
CA GLY A 26 -19.45 -2.66 -0.07
C GLY A 26 -18.77 -4.02 -0.18
N SER A 27 -17.83 -4.13 -1.13
CA SER A 27 -16.97 -5.30 -1.34
C SER A 27 -15.81 -5.35 -0.33
N ALA A 28 -15.15 -6.51 -0.22
CA ALA A 28 -13.94 -6.67 0.57
C ALA A 28 -12.82 -5.74 0.07
N VAL A 29 -12.63 -5.64 -1.25
CA VAL A 29 -11.64 -4.72 -1.87
C VAL A 29 -11.99 -3.27 -1.55
N GLY A 30 -13.26 -2.88 -1.72
CA GLY A 30 -13.72 -1.54 -1.35
C GLY A 30 -13.49 -1.22 0.12
N ALA A 31 -13.67 -2.21 1.02
CA ALA A 31 -13.45 -2.02 2.46
C ALA A 31 -11.99 -1.77 2.81
N VAL A 32 -11.05 -2.59 2.30
CA VAL A 32 -9.62 -2.40 2.59
C VAL A 32 -9.09 -1.12 1.99
N LEU A 33 -9.57 -0.71 0.80
CA LEU A 33 -9.20 0.56 0.17
C LEU A 33 -9.78 1.78 0.92
N ALA A 34 -11.04 1.70 1.41
CA ALA A 34 -11.62 2.75 2.25
C ALA A 34 -10.81 2.93 3.54
N GLY A 35 -10.37 1.82 4.15
CA GLY A 35 -9.48 1.83 5.31
C GLY A 35 -8.14 2.50 5.00
N PHE A 36 -7.48 2.11 3.91
CA PHE A 36 -6.23 2.74 3.46
C PHE A 36 -6.38 4.24 3.23
N PHE A 37 -7.41 4.68 2.50
CA PHE A 37 -7.61 6.12 2.26
C PHE A 37 -7.98 6.88 3.53
N ALA A 38 -8.74 6.27 4.45
CA ALA A 38 -9.01 6.90 5.74
C ALA A 38 -7.72 7.10 6.55
N ALA A 39 -6.82 6.12 6.58
CA ALA A 39 -5.50 6.24 7.19
C ALA A 39 -4.66 7.30 6.48
N ALA A 40 -4.67 7.34 5.13
CA ALA A 40 -3.99 8.36 4.33
C ALA A 40 -4.51 9.78 4.62
N GLY A 41 -5.76 9.94 4.96
CA GLY A 41 -6.32 11.20 5.45
C GLY A 41 -5.92 11.53 6.89
N GLY A 42 -5.74 10.53 7.73
CA GLY A 42 -5.36 10.70 9.14
C GLY A 42 -3.86 10.95 9.36
N TYR A 43 -3.00 10.34 8.56
CA TYR A 43 -1.54 10.38 8.72
C TYR A 43 -0.85 10.90 7.45
N SER A 44 0.09 11.83 7.62
CA SER A 44 0.77 12.52 6.51
C SER A 44 1.60 11.61 5.60
N GLY A 45 2.20 10.54 6.15
CA GLY A 45 3.11 9.66 5.40
C GLY A 45 2.43 8.53 4.65
N VAL A 46 1.19 8.16 4.97
CA VAL A 46 0.56 6.94 4.43
C VAL A 46 0.38 6.98 2.92
N LEU A 47 -0.05 8.12 2.36
CA LEU A 47 -0.29 8.25 0.92
C LEU A 47 0.98 8.09 0.07
N LEU A 48 2.14 8.41 0.64
CA LEU A 48 3.46 8.32 0.01
C LEU A 48 4.28 7.12 0.50
N SER A 49 3.67 6.19 1.25
CA SER A 49 4.29 4.95 1.73
C SER A 49 4.08 3.79 0.77
N PRO A 50 4.84 2.68 0.91
CA PRO A 50 4.56 1.46 0.18
C PRO A 50 3.18 0.90 0.51
N LEU A 51 2.51 0.34 -0.50
CA LEU A 51 1.24 -0.36 -0.38
C LEU A 51 1.33 -1.73 -1.07
N THR A 52 0.90 -2.77 -0.39
CA THR A 52 0.65 -4.09 -0.99
C THR A 52 -0.82 -4.42 -0.83
N ILE A 53 -1.49 -4.82 -1.90
CA ILE A 53 -2.89 -5.26 -1.89
C ILE A 53 -2.94 -6.70 -2.38
N LEU A 54 -3.66 -7.56 -1.68
CA LEU A 54 -3.91 -8.94 -2.07
C LEU A 54 -5.41 -9.20 -2.11
N VAL A 55 -5.88 -9.82 -3.20
CA VAL A 55 -7.30 -10.14 -3.42
C VAL A 55 -7.43 -11.60 -3.87
N ALA A 56 -8.37 -12.33 -3.29
CA ALA A 56 -8.72 -13.69 -3.69
C ALA A 56 -10.23 -13.91 -3.64
N GLY A 57 -10.73 -14.87 -4.44
CA GLY A 57 -12.16 -15.15 -4.54
C GLY A 57 -12.89 -14.41 -5.67
N ILE A 58 -12.15 -13.72 -6.54
CA ILE A 58 -12.63 -13.20 -7.84
C ILE A 58 -11.91 -13.99 -8.93
N GLY A 59 -12.67 -14.76 -9.71
CA GLY A 59 -12.08 -15.67 -10.70
C GLY A 59 -11.26 -16.81 -10.07
N THR A 60 -10.24 -17.27 -10.78
CA THR A 60 -9.31 -18.33 -10.32
C THR A 60 -8.02 -17.74 -9.75
N GLY A 61 -7.57 -18.28 -8.62
CA GLY A 61 -6.35 -17.85 -7.94
C GLY A 61 -6.51 -16.54 -7.18
N GLY A 62 -5.41 -15.79 -7.03
CA GLY A 62 -5.36 -14.51 -6.38
C GLY A 62 -4.62 -13.47 -7.21
N ARG A 63 -4.85 -12.20 -6.90
CA ARG A 63 -4.17 -11.06 -7.52
C ARG A 63 -3.49 -10.23 -6.44
N ALA A 64 -2.26 -9.80 -6.73
CA ALA A 64 -1.50 -8.87 -5.91
C ALA A 64 -1.27 -7.57 -6.68
N PHE A 65 -1.51 -6.42 -6.03
CA PHE A 65 -1.31 -5.12 -6.64
C PHE A 65 -0.15 -4.41 -5.96
N ASP A 66 0.86 -4.08 -6.78
CA ASP A 66 2.16 -3.56 -6.36
C ASP A 66 2.15 -2.04 -6.24
N GLY A 67 1.90 -1.54 -5.04
CA GLY A 67 2.06 -0.14 -4.66
C GLY A 67 3.36 0.15 -3.93
N ARG A 68 4.41 -0.69 -4.07
CA ARG A 68 5.74 -0.42 -3.53
C ARG A 68 6.29 0.86 -4.14
N LEU A 69 7.08 1.57 -3.36
CA LEU A 69 7.80 2.74 -3.86
C LEU A 69 8.73 2.37 -5.01
N ARG A 70 8.97 3.30 -5.92
CA ARG A 70 9.85 3.10 -7.08
C ARG A 70 11.13 3.91 -6.93
N GLN A 71 12.25 3.34 -7.38
CA GLN A 71 13.52 4.06 -7.47
C GLN A 71 13.37 5.25 -8.43
N PRO A 72 13.70 6.49 -8.04
CA PRO A 72 13.56 7.66 -8.90
C PRO A 72 14.62 7.75 -9.98
N GLY A 73 14.38 8.61 -10.97
CA GLY A 73 15.36 9.01 -11.97
C GLY A 73 15.08 8.58 -13.40
N LEU A 74 13.80 8.29 -13.74
CA LEU A 74 13.39 8.08 -15.12
C LEU A 74 13.66 9.34 -15.95
N GLY A 75 14.30 9.17 -17.13
CA GLY A 75 14.63 10.27 -18.02
C GLY A 75 15.82 11.15 -17.57
N THR A 76 16.43 10.90 -16.41
CA THR A 76 17.63 11.63 -15.98
C THR A 76 18.88 11.05 -16.60
N LYS A 77 19.89 11.92 -16.83
CA LYS A 77 21.26 11.46 -17.06
C LYS A 77 21.73 10.68 -15.82
N ARG A 78 22.62 9.68 -16.04
CA ARG A 78 23.22 8.93 -14.94
C ARG A 78 23.85 9.90 -13.94
N PRO A 79 23.38 9.94 -12.67
CA PRO A 79 23.96 10.83 -11.67
C PRO A 79 25.38 10.38 -11.32
N ARG A 80 26.18 11.34 -10.88
CA ARG A 80 27.44 11.05 -10.20
C ARG A 80 27.12 10.27 -8.91
N GLY A 81 27.77 9.14 -8.68
CA GLY A 81 27.65 8.45 -7.39
C GLY A 81 28.30 9.25 -6.26
N PHE A 82 27.67 9.25 -5.10
CA PHE A 82 28.23 9.80 -3.87
C PHE A 82 29.47 9.03 -3.42
N LEU A 83 30.46 9.73 -2.88
CA LEU A 83 31.61 9.12 -2.22
C LEU A 83 31.21 8.58 -0.85
N PRO A 84 31.98 7.62 -0.25
CA PRO A 84 31.64 7.06 1.08
C PRO A 84 31.50 8.11 2.18
N ASP A 85 32.30 9.19 2.12
CA ASP A 85 32.33 10.26 3.12
C ASP A 85 31.52 11.49 2.72
N GLU A 86 30.81 11.43 1.59
CA GLU A 86 30.02 12.56 1.10
C GLU A 86 28.63 12.56 1.74
N ALA A 87 28.21 13.72 2.27
CA ALA A 87 26.86 13.88 2.81
C ALA A 87 25.81 13.70 1.69
N ILE A 88 24.89 12.77 1.91
CA ILE A 88 23.80 12.48 0.98
C ILE A 88 22.64 13.41 1.27
N PRO A 89 22.22 14.27 0.32
CA PRO A 89 21.06 15.13 0.48
C PRO A 89 19.79 14.32 0.80
N ALA A 90 18.93 14.84 1.67
CA ALA A 90 17.64 14.23 1.97
C ALA A 90 16.80 13.95 0.72
N ALA A 91 16.80 14.89 -0.22
CA ALA A 91 16.16 14.76 -1.54
C ALA A 91 16.57 13.52 -2.34
N ALA A 92 17.84 13.09 -2.22
CA ALA A 92 18.34 11.90 -2.91
C ALA A 92 17.80 10.58 -2.34
N ARG A 93 17.18 10.62 -1.16
CA ARG A 93 16.59 9.47 -0.46
C ARG A 93 15.07 9.36 -0.66
N ILE A 94 14.48 10.26 -1.46
CA ILE A 94 13.04 10.26 -1.73
C ILE A 94 12.73 9.36 -2.93
N ALA A 95 11.76 8.45 -2.73
CA ALA A 95 11.26 7.53 -3.75
C ALA A 95 9.94 8.00 -4.36
N VAL A 96 9.56 7.38 -5.47
CA VAL A 96 8.32 7.68 -6.21
C VAL A 96 7.18 6.84 -5.64
N PRO A 97 6.07 7.44 -5.20
CA PRO A 97 4.93 6.70 -4.65
C PRO A 97 4.11 6.02 -5.76
N ALA A 98 3.71 4.77 -5.50
CA ALA A 98 2.85 3.98 -6.40
C ALA A 98 1.53 3.53 -5.73
N ALA A 99 1.31 3.88 -4.46
CA ALA A 99 0.16 3.40 -3.68
C ALA A 99 -1.19 3.75 -4.32
N VAL A 100 -1.36 4.98 -4.85
CA VAL A 100 -2.62 5.40 -5.49
C VAL A 100 -2.85 4.64 -6.81
N ALA A 101 -1.79 4.36 -7.57
CA ALA A 101 -1.89 3.55 -8.79
C ALA A 101 -2.35 2.14 -8.47
N ALA A 102 -1.76 1.49 -7.46
CA ALA A 102 -2.15 0.16 -7.01
C ALA A 102 -3.61 0.13 -6.50
N ALA A 103 -4.01 1.12 -5.70
CA ALA A 103 -5.39 1.24 -5.23
C ALA A 103 -6.39 1.42 -6.38
N ALA A 104 -6.04 2.23 -7.40
CA ALA A 104 -6.90 2.44 -8.57
C ALA A 104 -7.08 1.16 -9.39
N VAL A 105 -6.00 0.41 -9.64
CA VAL A 105 -6.05 -0.84 -10.40
C VAL A 105 -6.81 -1.93 -9.62
N ALA A 106 -6.55 -2.07 -8.31
CA ALA A 106 -7.28 -3.01 -7.46
C ALA A 106 -8.79 -2.69 -7.40
N ASN A 107 -9.14 -1.39 -7.33
CA ASN A 107 -10.53 -0.96 -7.38
C ASN A 107 -11.19 -1.29 -8.73
N ALA A 108 -10.48 -1.09 -9.83
CA ALA A 108 -10.98 -1.43 -11.18
C ALA A 108 -11.18 -2.94 -11.34
N TYR A 109 -10.33 -3.77 -10.74
CA TYR A 109 -10.44 -5.23 -10.75
C TYR A 109 -11.71 -5.72 -10.03
N ASP A 110 -12.06 -5.13 -8.89
CA ASP A 110 -13.30 -5.47 -8.17
C ASP A 110 -14.58 -4.89 -8.84
N GLY A 111 -14.48 -3.68 -9.38
CA GLY A 111 -15.55 -3.00 -10.12
C GLY A 111 -16.81 -2.66 -9.31
N ALA A 112 -16.81 -2.88 -7.98
CA ALA A 112 -18.02 -2.77 -7.16
C ALA A 112 -18.45 -1.31 -6.87
N LYS A 113 -17.48 -0.42 -6.65
CA LYS A 113 -17.73 1.01 -6.39
C LYS A 113 -16.65 1.88 -7.07
N SER A 114 -16.97 3.16 -7.29
CA SER A 114 -15.97 4.10 -7.82
C SER A 114 -14.88 4.38 -6.78
N LEU A 115 -13.62 4.52 -7.22
CA LEU A 115 -12.49 4.92 -6.37
C LEU A 115 -12.84 6.20 -5.59
N GLY A 116 -13.50 7.15 -6.23
CA GLY A 116 -13.89 8.42 -5.61
C GLY A 116 -14.79 8.27 -4.38
N SER A 117 -15.63 7.22 -4.32
CA SER A 117 -16.45 6.95 -3.15
C SER A 117 -15.62 6.45 -1.96
N LEU A 118 -14.53 5.72 -2.21
CA LEU A 118 -13.63 5.17 -1.20
C LEU A 118 -12.68 6.25 -0.64
N VAL A 119 -12.16 7.11 -1.51
CA VAL A 119 -11.29 8.23 -1.14
C VAL A 119 -11.98 9.24 -0.22
N LYS A 120 -13.31 9.35 -0.29
CA LYS A 120 -14.10 10.26 0.56
C LYS A 120 -13.81 10.08 2.06
N HIS A 121 -13.55 8.85 2.52
CA HIS A 121 -13.20 8.60 3.93
C HIS A 121 -11.90 9.33 4.32
N GLY A 122 -10.91 9.36 3.43
CA GLY A 122 -9.66 10.09 3.63
C GLY A 122 -9.83 11.60 3.62
N ILE A 123 -10.61 12.14 2.68
CA ILE A 123 -10.88 13.59 2.61
C ILE A 123 -11.47 14.07 3.94
N LEU A 124 -12.53 13.42 4.42
CA LEU A 124 -13.18 13.79 5.68
C LEU A 124 -12.24 13.70 6.90
N ARG A 125 -11.29 12.76 6.90
CA ARG A 125 -10.29 12.65 7.98
C ARG A 125 -9.26 13.77 7.89
N ALA A 126 -8.77 14.11 6.69
CA ALA A 126 -7.81 15.19 6.49
C ALA A 126 -8.41 16.56 6.88
N GLU A 127 -9.66 16.84 6.46
CA GLU A 127 -10.40 18.04 6.85
C GLU A 127 -10.56 18.16 8.38
N ARG A 128 -10.96 17.07 9.05
CA ARG A 128 -11.07 17.04 10.52
C ARG A 128 -9.74 17.25 11.25
N ALA A 129 -8.63 16.88 10.61
CA ALA A 129 -7.29 17.07 11.14
C ALA A 129 -6.71 18.45 10.80
N GLY A 130 -7.43 19.31 10.06
CA GLY A 130 -6.93 20.63 9.61
C GLY A 130 -5.81 20.50 8.56
N ALA A 131 -5.72 19.36 7.85
CA ALA A 131 -4.69 19.08 6.84
C ALA A 131 -5.22 19.39 5.44
N ASP A 132 -5.49 20.67 5.15
CA ASP A 132 -6.15 21.13 3.94
C ASP A 132 -5.42 20.71 2.66
N GLY A 133 -4.08 20.83 2.61
CA GLY A 133 -3.28 20.37 1.47
C GLY A 133 -3.48 18.90 1.18
N ARG A 134 -3.54 18.05 2.22
CA ARG A 134 -3.79 16.61 2.08
C ARG A 134 -5.22 16.31 1.64
N ALA A 135 -6.20 17.05 2.14
CA ALA A 135 -7.59 16.94 1.68
C ALA A 135 -7.71 17.31 0.21
N GLU A 136 -6.98 18.34 -0.25
CA GLU A 136 -6.94 18.73 -1.66
C GLU A 136 -6.31 17.64 -2.54
N VAL A 137 -5.16 17.06 -2.14
CA VAL A 137 -4.54 15.93 -2.86
C VAL A 137 -5.51 14.76 -2.97
N LEU A 138 -6.15 14.35 -1.89
CA LEU A 138 -7.16 13.29 -1.90
C LEU A 138 -8.38 13.67 -2.76
N GLY A 139 -8.79 14.94 -2.76
CA GLY A 139 -9.82 15.46 -3.64
C GLY A 139 -9.48 15.30 -5.12
N ARG A 140 -8.22 15.50 -5.50
CA ARG A 140 -7.71 15.24 -6.86
C ARG A 140 -7.67 13.75 -7.17
N VAL A 141 -7.21 12.90 -6.24
CA VAL A 141 -7.28 11.43 -6.38
C VAL A 141 -8.72 10.97 -6.58
N ARG A 142 -9.66 11.56 -5.87
CA ARG A 142 -11.09 11.27 -6.03
C ARG A 142 -11.61 11.55 -7.46
N SER A 143 -11.16 12.62 -8.09
CA SER A 143 -11.62 13.05 -9.41
C SER A 143 -10.82 12.47 -10.58
N ALA A 144 -9.51 12.32 -10.43
CA ALA A 144 -8.56 11.94 -11.50
C ALA A 144 -7.86 10.58 -11.27
N GLY A 145 -8.09 9.91 -10.13
CA GLY A 145 -7.44 8.66 -9.80
C GLY A 145 -5.91 8.83 -9.68
N GLN A 146 -5.17 7.88 -10.26
CA GLN A 146 -3.69 7.93 -10.25
C GLN A 146 -3.11 9.12 -11.03
N VAL A 147 -3.83 9.66 -12.00
CA VAL A 147 -3.38 10.81 -12.82
C VAL A 147 -3.18 12.05 -11.95
N ALA A 148 -3.86 12.16 -10.80
CA ALA A 148 -3.66 13.25 -9.84
C ALA A 148 -2.19 13.45 -9.45
N PHE A 149 -1.39 12.37 -9.40
CA PHE A 149 0.03 12.44 -9.06
C PHE A 149 0.92 12.93 -10.21
N SER A 150 0.41 12.94 -11.45
CA SER A 150 1.10 13.53 -12.62
C SER A 150 0.72 15.01 -12.84
N GLU A 151 -0.29 15.53 -12.14
CA GLU A 151 -0.71 16.92 -12.26
C GLU A 151 0.29 17.88 -11.60
N GLN A 152 0.42 19.08 -12.16
CA GLN A 152 1.35 20.11 -11.65
C GLN A 152 1.08 20.48 -10.18
N ALA A 153 -0.16 20.44 -9.75
CA ALA A 153 -0.53 20.75 -8.36
C ALA A 153 0.11 19.80 -7.35
N PHE A 154 0.36 18.54 -7.72
CA PHE A 154 1.09 17.58 -6.90
C PHE A 154 2.59 17.61 -7.22
N THR A 155 2.96 17.52 -8.52
CA THR A 155 4.37 17.35 -8.92
C THR A 155 5.23 18.56 -8.60
N ARG A 156 4.72 19.79 -8.74
CA ARG A 156 5.51 21.01 -8.51
C ARG A 156 5.98 21.17 -7.05
N PRO A 157 5.13 21.07 -6.01
CA PRO A 157 5.58 21.10 -4.62
C PRO A 157 6.56 19.96 -4.31
N PHE A 158 6.28 18.75 -4.82
CA PHE A 158 7.12 17.58 -4.60
C PHE A 158 8.51 17.75 -5.22
N LEU A 159 8.60 18.16 -6.50
CA LEU A 159 9.87 18.33 -7.23
C LEU A 159 10.69 19.51 -6.70
N ARG A 160 10.07 20.53 -6.12
CA ARG A 160 10.78 21.63 -5.46
C ARG A 160 11.66 21.15 -4.31
N LEU A 161 11.26 20.06 -3.62
CA LEU A 161 11.97 19.52 -2.46
C LEU A 161 12.76 18.24 -2.75
N ALA A 162 12.31 17.42 -3.69
CA ALA A 162 12.91 16.11 -4.01
C ALA A 162 13.50 16.03 -5.43
N GLY A 163 13.47 17.12 -6.17
CA GLY A 163 13.98 17.18 -7.54
C GLY A 163 15.48 17.42 -7.64
N PRO A 164 16.01 17.50 -8.90
CA PRO A 164 17.43 17.65 -9.16
C PRO A 164 18.07 18.94 -8.60
N SER A 165 17.31 20.01 -8.44
CA SER A 165 17.79 21.26 -7.80
C SER A 165 18.26 21.06 -6.36
N GLU A 166 17.66 20.11 -5.66
CA GLU A 166 17.96 19.79 -4.26
C GLU A 166 18.86 18.55 -4.11
N GLY A 167 19.43 18.08 -5.22
CA GLY A 167 20.27 16.87 -5.25
C GLY A 167 19.46 15.57 -5.30
N GLY A 168 18.15 15.64 -5.48
CA GLY A 168 17.29 14.49 -5.69
C GLY A 168 17.30 13.97 -7.11
N LEU A 169 16.60 12.86 -7.36
CA LEU A 169 16.50 12.24 -8.68
C LEU A 169 15.06 12.18 -9.21
N VAL A 170 14.09 12.62 -8.42
CA VAL A 170 12.67 12.58 -8.82
C VAL A 170 12.41 13.55 -9.97
N THR A 171 11.72 13.08 -11.00
CA THR A 171 11.35 13.82 -12.20
C THR A 171 9.86 13.72 -12.50
N PRO A 172 9.27 14.58 -13.34
CA PRO A 172 7.89 14.40 -13.81
C PRO A 172 7.65 13.04 -14.50
N SER A 173 8.67 12.50 -15.18
CA SER A 173 8.59 11.21 -15.87
C SER A 173 8.41 10.04 -14.90
N ASP A 174 8.89 10.15 -13.68
CA ASP A 174 8.73 9.12 -12.66
C ASP A 174 7.26 8.92 -12.28
N PHE A 175 6.49 10.00 -12.15
CA PHE A 175 5.06 9.95 -11.82
C PHE A 175 4.19 9.49 -12.99
N ALA A 176 4.59 9.81 -14.23
CA ALA A 176 3.83 9.45 -15.42
C ALA A 176 3.99 7.96 -15.81
N ASN A 177 5.01 7.28 -15.31
CA ASN A 177 5.39 5.93 -15.74
C ASN A 177 5.34 4.89 -14.60
N VAL A 178 4.40 5.04 -13.67
CA VAL A 178 4.13 4.00 -12.67
C VAL A 178 3.36 2.86 -13.35
N THR A 179 4.07 1.79 -13.69
CA THR A 179 3.58 0.62 -14.41
C THR A 179 3.83 -0.67 -13.62
N ASP A 180 3.44 -1.80 -14.17
CA ASP A 180 3.65 -3.13 -13.59
C ASP A 180 3.06 -3.25 -12.16
N ILE A 181 1.76 -2.98 -12.09
CA ILE A 181 1.00 -2.92 -10.83
C ILE A 181 0.30 -4.24 -10.53
N ASP A 182 -0.25 -4.93 -11.55
CA ASP A 182 -1.15 -6.08 -11.39
C ASP A 182 -0.42 -7.39 -11.66
N HIS A 183 -0.32 -8.23 -10.65
CA HIS A 183 0.40 -9.52 -10.69
C HIS A 183 -0.50 -10.66 -10.24
N ALA A 184 -0.28 -11.85 -10.79
CA ALA A 184 -0.82 -13.08 -10.19
C ALA A 184 -0.19 -13.26 -8.80
N ALA A 185 -0.99 -13.63 -7.81
CA ALA A 185 -0.47 -14.05 -6.53
C ALA A 185 0.31 -15.37 -6.68
N THR A 186 1.35 -15.55 -5.87
CA THR A 186 2.10 -16.81 -5.79
C THR A 186 1.53 -17.69 -4.71
N THR A 187 1.60 -19.02 -4.92
CA THR A 187 1.20 -19.99 -3.91
C THR A 187 2.42 -20.44 -3.11
N ARG A 188 2.32 -20.33 -1.79
CA ARG A 188 3.28 -20.91 -0.85
C ARG A 188 2.64 -22.07 -0.10
N HIS A 189 3.28 -23.21 -0.13
CA HIS A 189 2.86 -24.40 0.63
C HIS A 189 3.47 -24.35 2.04
N VAL A 190 2.62 -24.39 3.08
CA VAL A 190 3.06 -24.43 4.48
C VAL A 190 2.30 -25.53 5.20
N ALA A 191 2.98 -26.59 5.61
CA ALA A 191 2.39 -27.83 6.10
C ALA A 191 1.32 -28.34 5.11
N ASP A 192 0.09 -28.55 5.57
CA ASP A 192 -1.02 -29.07 4.74
C ASP A 192 -1.91 -27.94 4.17
N SER A 193 -1.39 -26.72 4.03
CA SER A 193 -2.18 -25.57 3.59
C SER A 193 -1.48 -24.77 2.50
N ASP A 194 -2.27 -24.27 1.55
CA ASP A 194 -1.83 -23.38 0.49
C ASP A 194 -2.15 -21.93 0.84
N PHE A 195 -1.18 -21.05 0.68
CA PHE A 195 -1.30 -19.62 0.91
C PHE A 195 -1.00 -18.84 -0.34
N LEU A 196 -1.92 -17.97 -0.75
CA LEU A 196 -1.70 -16.99 -1.78
C LEU A 196 -1.02 -15.77 -1.16
N GLU A 197 0.10 -15.35 -1.75
CA GLU A 197 0.90 -14.21 -1.29
C GLU A 197 1.28 -13.30 -2.46
N ALA A 198 1.72 -12.08 -2.16
CA ALA A 198 2.32 -11.22 -3.17
C ALA A 198 3.63 -11.85 -3.69
N PRO A 199 3.92 -11.78 -5.00
CA PRO A 199 5.13 -12.41 -5.58
C PRO A 199 6.46 -11.92 -4.97
N TRP A 200 6.45 -10.76 -4.34
CA TRP A 200 7.62 -10.15 -3.69
C TRP A 200 7.70 -10.41 -2.18
N ALA A 201 6.75 -11.14 -1.59
CA ALA A 201 6.69 -11.35 -0.13
C ALA A 201 7.92 -12.08 0.41
N GLU A 202 8.43 -13.08 -0.31
CA GLU A 202 9.63 -13.83 0.09
C GLU A 202 10.89 -12.95 0.05
N ALA A 203 11.11 -12.21 -1.02
CA ALA A 203 12.25 -11.30 -1.14
C ALA A 203 12.23 -10.22 -0.06
N ALA A 204 11.04 -9.66 0.25
CA ALA A 204 10.88 -8.66 1.30
C ALA A 204 11.22 -9.19 2.71
N SER A 205 11.17 -10.51 2.94
CA SER A 205 11.48 -11.11 4.25
C SER A 205 12.96 -11.05 4.63
N THR A 206 13.86 -10.97 3.65
CA THR A 206 15.32 -11.06 3.84
C THR A 206 16.02 -9.72 3.92
N GLU A 207 15.44 -8.65 3.36
CA GLU A 207 16.06 -7.33 3.33
C GLU A 207 15.72 -6.49 4.57
N PRO A 208 16.67 -5.70 5.12
CA PRO A 208 16.38 -4.83 6.24
C PRO A 208 15.36 -3.76 5.83
N LEU A 209 14.35 -3.54 6.70
CA LEU A 209 13.41 -2.44 6.51
C LEU A 209 14.07 -1.12 6.89
N PRO A 210 13.89 -0.07 6.07
CA PRO A 210 14.20 1.27 6.50
C PRO A 210 13.35 1.63 7.73
N ALA A 211 14.01 2.09 8.81
CA ALA A 211 13.32 2.51 10.04
C ALA A 211 12.33 3.66 9.76
N GLU A 212 12.62 4.45 8.76
CA GLU A 212 11.85 5.60 8.28
C GLU A 212 10.45 5.24 7.77
N LEU A 213 10.19 3.96 7.43
CA LEU A 213 8.84 3.50 7.10
C LEU A 213 7.89 3.52 8.33
N GLY A 214 8.45 3.53 9.55
CA GLY A 214 7.66 3.63 10.77
C GLY A 214 6.81 2.39 11.04
N ILE A 215 5.56 2.60 11.49
CA ILE A 215 4.69 1.53 11.95
C ILE A 215 3.95 0.88 10.79
N GLY A 216 4.11 -0.43 10.63
CA GLY A 216 3.34 -1.23 9.68
C GLY A 216 1.87 -1.37 10.12
N ALA A 217 0.97 -1.19 9.17
CA ALA A 217 -0.47 -1.34 9.36
C ALA A 217 -1.06 -2.25 8.29
N VAL A 218 -2.13 -2.95 8.66
CA VAL A 218 -2.83 -3.89 7.78
C VAL A 218 -4.34 -3.72 7.92
N VAL A 219 -5.07 -3.95 6.84
CA VAL A 219 -6.53 -4.11 6.87
C VAL A 219 -6.87 -5.40 6.14
N CYS A 220 -7.66 -6.25 6.78
CA CYS A 220 -8.23 -7.47 6.20
C CYS A 220 -9.73 -7.34 6.09
N ALA A 221 -10.34 -7.88 5.03
CA ALA A 221 -11.79 -7.92 4.87
C ALA A 221 -12.24 -9.17 4.12
N VAL A 222 -13.46 -9.61 4.44
CA VAL A 222 -14.21 -10.64 3.71
C VAL A 222 -15.62 -10.12 3.47
N ASP A 223 -16.13 -10.20 2.25
CA ASP A 223 -17.48 -9.77 1.91
C ASP A 223 -18.48 -10.94 1.81
N VAL A 224 -19.75 -10.59 1.61
CA VAL A 224 -20.84 -11.58 1.51
C VAL A 224 -20.70 -12.52 0.31
N ARG A 225 -19.97 -12.13 -0.73
CA ARG A 225 -19.68 -12.95 -1.92
C ARG A 225 -18.62 -14.00 -1.64
N GLY A 226 -17.82 -13.83 -0.58
CA GLY A 226 -16.66 -14.65 -0.25
C GLY A 226 -15.38 -14.18 -0.92
N VAL A 227 -15.31 -12.91 -1.29
CA VAL A 227 -14.06 -12.27 -1.69
C VAL A 227 -13.28 -11.93 -0.44
N PHE A 228 -12.00 -12.27 -0.44
CA PHE A 228 -11.03 -11.95 0.59
C PHE A 228 -10.09 -10.86 0.06
N ALA A 229 -9.88 -9.83 0.84
CA ALA A 229 -8.93 -8.78 0.51
C ALA A 229 -8.10 -8.39 1.73
N ALA A 230 -6.83 -8.07 1.50
CA ALA A 230 -5.96 -7.47 2.50
C ALA A 230 -5.11 -6.36 1.89
N VAL A 231 -4.77 -5.37 2.72
CA VAL A 231 -3.76 -4.36 2.41
C VAL A 231 -2.74 -4.29 3.53
N ALA A 232 -1.47 -4.07 3.14
CA ALA A 232 -0.40 -3.72 4.06
C ALA A 232 0.18 -2.38 3.63
N TYR A 233 0.35 -1.45 4.57
CA TYR A 233 0.90 -0.12 4.36
C TYR A 233 1.70 0.33 5.59
N PHE A 234 2.32 1.50 5.51
CA PHE A 234 3.12 2.05 6.60
C PHE A 234 2.66 3.43 7.00
N ARG A 235 2.93 3.79 8.26
CA ARG A 235 2.72 5.11 8.83
C ARG A 235 4.08 5.73 9.16
N PRO A 236 4.79 6.31 8.18
CA PRO A 236 6.04 6.98 8.40
C PRO A 236 5.88 8.13 9.40
N SER A 237 6.85 8.26 10.29
CA SER A 237 6.96 9.37 11.24
C SER A 237 8.19 10.24 10.99
N ASP A 238 9.04 9.82 10.03
CA ASP A 238 10.24 10.53 9.61
C ASP A 238 10.34 10.54 8.08
N GLY A 239 10.79 11.64 7.51
CA GLY A 239 10.86 11.84 6.08
C GLY A 239 10.94 13.31 5.69
N LEU A 240 10.82 13.59 4.39
CA LEU A 240 10.74 14.93 3.85
C LEU A 240 9.30 15.46 3.94
N GLU A 241 9.10 16.49 4.72
CA GLU A 241 7.81 17.18 4.81
C GLU A 241 7.57 18.02 3.55
N ILE A 242 6.37 17.90 3.00
CA ILE A 242 5.89 18.65 1.84
C ILE A 242 4.72 19.52 2.31
N ASP A 243 5.05 20.66 2.93
CA ASP A 243 4.11 21.50 3.66
C ASP A 243 2.89 21.90 2.82
N ASP A 244 3.10 22.31 1.57
CA ASP A 244 2.03 22.70 0.65
C ASP A 244 0.99 21.61 0.44
N LEU A 245 1.37 20.33 0.61
CA LEU A 245 0.52 19.16 0.45
C LEU A 245 0.10 18.54 1.79
N ALA A 246 0.67 18.99 2.89
CA ALA A 246 0.57 18.39 4.22
C ALA A 246 0.89 16.88 4.20
N LEU A 247 1.92 16.48 3.42
CA LEU A 247 2.38 15.11 3.22
C LEU A 247 3.81 14.94 3.71
N LEU A 248 4.14 13.68 4.05
CA LEU A 248 5.48 13.25 4.45
C LEU A 248 5.97 12.14 3.51
N ALA A 249 7.11 12.34 2.84
CA ALA A 249 7.74 11.37 1.98
C ALA A 249 8.89 10.65 2.73
N PRO A 250 8.82 9.32 2.97
CA PRO A 250 9.84 8.61 3.73
C PRO A 250 11.17 8.51 2.96
N TYR A 251 12.29 8.48 3.69
CA TYR A 251 13.66 8.39 3.14
C TYR A 251 14.05 6.95 2.78
N VAL A 252 13.54 6.42 1.67
CA VAL A 252 13.71 5.00 1.30
C VAL A 252 14.35 4.75 -0.06
N ALA A 253 14.53 5.78 -0.92
CA ALA A 253 15.25 5.61 -2.16
C ALA A 253 16.72 5.26 -1.90
N VAL A 254 17.30 4.47 -2.79
CA VAL A 254 18.70 4.05 -2.72
C VAL A 254 19.56 5.07 -3.49
N PRO A 255 20.30 5.96 -2.79
CA PRO A 255 21.19 6.90 -3.45
C PRO A 255 22.29 6.17 -4.23
N THR A 256 22.62 6.67 -5.42
CA THR A 256 23.71 6.12 -6.21
C THR A 256 25.03 6.32 -5.48
N GLN A 257 25.77 5.26 -5.23
CA GLN A 257 27.12 5.33 -4.63
C GLN A 257 28.19 5.01 -5.68
N ARG A 258 29.35 5.64 -5.55
CA ARG A 258 30.47 5.42 -6.47
C ARG A 258 31.02 4.01 -6.28
N GLY A 259 31.16 3.28 -7.39
CA GLY A 259 31.66 1.90 -7.37
C GLY A 259 30.62 0.83 -7.05
N ILE A 260 29.36 1.22 -6.73
CA ILE A 260 28.25 0.31 -6.51
C ILE A 260 27.29 0.37 -7.72
N PRO A 261 26.77 -0.79 -8.19
CA PRO A 261 25.76 -0.80 -9.24
C PRO A 261 24.53 0.03 -8.84
N ARG A 262 24.09 0.90 -9.74
CA ARG A 262 22.91 1.73 -9.51
C ARG A 262 21.65 0.86 -9.53
N GLN A 263 20.76 1.09 -8.55
CA GLN A 263 19.38 0.61 -8.62
C GLN A 263 18.70 1.19 -9.87
N PRO A 264 18.11 0.38 -10.77
CA PRO A 264 17.48 0.89 -11.97
C PRO A 264 16.32 1.84 -11.64
N PRO A 265 16.21 3.02 -12.32
CA PRO A 265 15.05 3.88 -12.17
C PRO A 265 13.75 3.17 -12.55
N GLY A 266 12.68 3.43 -11.80
CA GLY A 266 11.38 2.79 -11.96
C GLY A 266 11.28 1.40 -11.32
N SER A 267 12.41 0.78 -10.91
CA SER A 267 12.35 -0.51 -10.22
C SER A 267 11.67 -0.39 -8.85
N PRO A 268 10.87 -1.40 -8.44
CA PRO A 268 10.24 -1.39 -7.12
C PRO A 268 11.30 -1.56 -6.03
N LEU A 269 11.14 -0.77 -4.96
CA LEU A 269 11.96 -0.87 -3.76
C LEU A 269 11.37 -1.94 -2.85
N PRO A 270 12.21 -2.66 -2.08
CA PRO A 270 11.74 -3.66 -1.13
C PRO A 270 10.74 -3.07 -0.14
N ALA A 271 9.65 -3.78 0.08
CA ALA A 271 8.67 -3.43 1.11
C ALA A 271 8.01 -4.70 1.65
N PRO A 272 7.70 -4.76 2.96
CA PRO A 272 7.02 -5.90 3.54
C PRO A 272 5.66 -6.14 2.92
N ALA A 273 5.31 -7.43 2.84
CA ALA A 273 3.99 -7.87 2.42
C ALA A 273 3.47 -8.95 3.40
N PRO A 274 3.23 -8.62 4.70
CA PRO A 274 2.87 -9.59 5.72
C PRO A 274 1.39 -9.95 5.66
N ILE A 275 0.89 -10.25 4.46
CA ILE A 275 -0.50 -10.59 4.17
C ILE A 275 -0.58 -11.84 3.28
N ALA A 276 -1.51 -12.72 3.59
CA ALA A 276 -1.77 -13.92 2.78
C ALA A 276 -3.24 -14.32 2.82
N VAL A 277 -3.67 -15.10 1.84
CA VAL A 277 -4.99 -15.76 1.83
C VAL A 277 -4.78 -17.27 1.79
N ARG A 278 -5.28 -17.96 2.82
CA ARG A 278 -5.25 -19.42 2.87
C ARG A 278 -6.38 -20.01 2.03
N CYS A 279 -6.04 -21.02 1.24
CA CYS A 279 -6.99 -21.82 0.48
C CYS A 279 -7.18 -23.21 1.12
N ASN A 280 -8.33 -23.81 0.89
CA ASN A 280 -8.56 -25.23 1.19
C ASN A 280 -7.94 -26.13 0.10
N ALA A 281 -8.08 -27.45 0.24
CA ALA A 281 -7.55 -28.43 -0.71
C ALA A 281 -8.11 -28.27 -2.14
N ASP A 282 -9.28 -27.67 -2.30
CA ASP A 282 -9.91 -27.40 -3.59
C ASP A 282 -9.47 -26.05 -4.19
N GLY A 283 -8.51 -25.35 -3.56
CA GLY A 283 -8.04 -24.04 -3.98
C GLY A 283 -9.01 -22.88 -3.68
N VAL A 284 -10.05 -23.14 -2.87
CA VAL A 284 -11.04 -22.09 -2.50
C VAL A 284 -10.49 -21.28 -1.33
N PRO A 285 -10.49 -19.93 -1.41
CA PRO A 285 -10.11 -19.07 -0.29
C PRO A 285 -11.01 -19.26 0.92
N VAL A 286 -10.39 -19.45 2.10
CA VAL A 286 -11.11 -19.70 3.37
C VAL A 286 -10.67 -18.81 4.52
N GLU A 287 -9.50 -18.17 4.43
CA GLU A 287 -9.01 -17.28 5.49
C GLU A 287 -8.09 -16.22 4.90
N VAL A 288 -8.23 -14.97 5.32
CA VAL A 288 -7.24 -13.92 5.10
C VAL A 288 -6.48 -13.69 6.39
N CYS A 289 -5.14 -13.61 6.29
CA CYS A 289 -4.23 -13.43 7.40
C CYS A 289 -3.34 -12.21 7.18
N ALA A 290 -3.01 -11.51 8.26
CA ALA A 290 -2.05 -10.41 8.24
C ALA A 290 -1.30 -10.32 9.56
N GLU A 291 -0.05 -9.84 9.52
CA GLU A 291 0.77 -9.62 10.71
C GLU A 291 1.31 -8.19 10.72
N PRO A 292 0.67 -7.27 11.49
CA PRO A 292 1.09 -5.88 11.53
C PRO A 292 2.55 -5.71 11.97
N GLY A 293 3.31 -4.89 11.26
CA GLY A 293 4.69 -4.59 11.59
C GLY A 293 5.70 -5.70 11.28
N ALA A 294 5.24 -6.87 10.84
CA ALA A 294 6.13 -7.93 10.39
C ALA A 294 6.64 -7.68 8.96
N ARG A 295 7.76 -8.29 8.62
CA ARG A 295 8.31 -8.28 7.25
C ARG A 295 7.62 -9.28 6.34
N ALA A 296 7.38 -10.45 6.89
CA ALA A 296 6.65 -11.54 6.26
C ALA A 296 5.69 -12.16 7.26
N LEU A 297 4.66 -12.82 6.75
CA LEU A 297 3.69 -13.49 7.61
C LEU A 297 4.33 -14.68 8.33
N ASN A 298 4.26 -14.68 9.66
CA ASN A 298 4.60 -15.82 10.50
C ASN A 298 3.31 -16.52 10.94
N PHE A 299 3.07 -17.73 10.41
CA PHE A 299 1.82 -18.47 10.67
C PHE A 299 1.62 -18.89 12.13
N GLY A 300 2.69 -18.89 12.94
CA GLY A 300 2.67 -19.16 14.38
C GLY A 300 2.57 -17.92 15.27
N SER A 301 2.58 -16.72 14.69
CA SER A 301 2.64 -15.47 15.46
C SER A 301 1.38 -15.23 16.30
N PRO A 302 1.54 -14.82 17.58
CA PRO A 302 0.41 -14.40 18.42
C PRO A 302 -0.17 -13.03 18.03
N SER A 303 0.52 -12.22 17.24
CA SER A 303 0.06 -10.89 16.80
C SER A 303 -0.67 -10.90 15.45
N ARG A 304 -0.98 -12.09 14.94
CA ARG A 304 -1.67 -12.27 13.66
C ARG A 304 -3.15 -11.88 13.75
N LEU A 305 -3.58 -11.05 12.82
CA LEU A 305 -4.99 -10.83 12.54
C LEU A 305 -5.45 -11.84 11.49
N SER A 306 -6.59 -12.48 11.68
CA SER A 306 -7.19 -13.29 10.64
C SER A 306 -8.71 -13.26 10.63
N ILE A 307 -9.28 -13.41 9.43
CA ILE A 307 -10.70 -13.56 9.20
C ILE A 307 -10.89 -14.84 8.41
N SER A 308 -11.58 -15.81 8.99
CA SER A 308 -11.97 -17.06 8.32
C SER A 308 -13.43 -17.05 7.91
N ARG A 309 -13.75 -17.75 6.83
CA ARG A 309 -15.10 -17.96 6.34
C ARG A 309 -15.34 -19.45 6.10
N ASP A 310 -16.35 -19.98 6.72
CA ASP A 310 -16.78 -21.35 6.46
C ASP A 310 -17.40 -21.43 5.06
N PRO A 311 -16.91 -22.33 4.18
CA PRO A 311 -17.36 -22.41 2.79
C PRO A 311 -18.81 -22.90 2.65
N VAL A 312 -19.32 -23.64 3.64
CA VAL A 312 -20.68 -24.23 3.64
C VAL A 312 -21.69 -23.31 4.30
N SER A 313 -21.46 -22.97 5.57
CA SER A 313 -22.38 -22.09 6.34
C SER A 313 -22.28 -20.61 5.94
N ARG A 314 -21.19 -20.21 5.29
CA ARG A 314 -20.83 -18.83 4.95
C ARG A 314 -20.67 -17.92 6.17
N GLU A 315 -20.53 -18.50 7.35
CA GLU A 315 -20.24 -17.78 8.58
C GLU A 315 -18.81 -17.24 8.57
N VAL A 316 -18.64 -15.99 9.01
CA VAL A 316 -17.35 -15.32 9.08
C VAL A 316 -16.96 -15.14 10.55
N ILE A 317 -15.73 -15.50 10.88
CA ILE A 317 -15.17 -15.45 12.24
C ILE A 317 -13.84 -14.69 12.18
N SER A 318 -13.65 -13.77 13.14
CA SER A 318 -12.40 -13.05 13.29
C SER A 318 -11.59 -13.60 14.46
N HIS A 319 -10.26 -13.58 14.30
CA HIS A 319 -9.30 -13.90 15.32
C HIS A 319 -8.30 -12.75 15.44
N ARG A 320 -8.25 -12.13 16.63
CA ARG A 320 -7.14 -11.28 17.09
C ARG A 320 -6.37 -12.11 18.11
N ARG A 321 -5.17 -12.47 17.81
CA ARG A 321 -4.25 -13.16 18.71
C ARG A 321 -3.20 -12.20 19.21
#